data_d913fee38681010d692bfa6d13d9a95c
#
_entry.id   d913fee38681010d692bfa6d13d9a95c
#
_cell.length_a   1.000
_cell.length_b   1.000
_cell.length_c   1.000
_cell.angle_alpha   90.00
_cell.angle_beta   90.00
_cell.angle_gamma   90.00
#
_symmetry.space_group_name_H-M   'P 1'
#
loop_
_entity.id
_entity.type
_entity.pdbx_description
1 polymer ?
#
loop_
_entity_poly.entity_id
_entity_poly.type
_entity_poly.pdbx_seq_one_letter_code
_entity_poly.pdbx_strand_id
1 'polypeptide(L)'
;MSVDVAIVGGGVSGLAAAYHLTQSGLRVIVMERQARAGGNAFSERIDGFLMEHGPSTVAGNSDEAMALSKAMGLDTNLCHLGDGIEQRYLLKDGILHGIPLGPLGFVRSGYLSIGGRLRMMAEPLLRRRPQIDGDPETVTAFCTRRFGREFTELVMDPLVGGIYAGRPDDLSIDAVFSKFAEFEQVHGSVTQGMLAARRDGKRMPGRRLMSWRDGVGSLPTALSEFLGEIVRTGATVRQIKRVGTGFSVETQSHGSLSAKSVILAAQPHVAASLLEKIDVLGAEAAGAISAPPLAVVFLGYHRSQVDHPLDSLGFLTPTSEGSALNGVQFCSTMF
;
A
#
# COMPACT_ATOMS: atom_id res chain seq x y z
N MET A 1 -6.03 18.19 30.98
CA MET A 1 -4.68 17.75 30.61
C MET A 1 -4.27 18.52 29.36
N SER A 2 -2.99 18.97 29.27
CA SER A 2 -2.50 19.71 28.09
C SER A 2 -1.27 19.03 27.54
N VAL A 3 -1.24 18.82 26.21
CA VAL A 3 -0.13 18.20 25.49
C VAL A 3 0.37 19.10 24.34
N ASP A 4 1.55 18.81 23.82
CA ASP A 4 2.05 19.55 22.67
C ASP A 4 1.38 19.06 21.39
N VAL A 5 1.21 17.73 21.24
CA VAL A 5 0.58 17.12 20.06
C VAL A 5 -0.42 16.04 20.46
N ALA A 6 -1.64 16.16 19.93
CA ALA A 6 -2.66 15.11 19.96
C ALA A 6 -2.73 14.41 18.61
N ILE A 7 -2.63 13.09 18.59
CA ILE A 7 -2.68 12.26 17.37
C ILE A 7 -3.99 11.48 17.37
N VAL A 8 -4.75 11.60 16.31
CA VAL A 8 -6.01 10.88 16.10
C VAL A 8 -5.78 9.71 15.16
N GLY A 9 -5.87 8.50 15.70
CA GLY A 9 -5.62 7.26 15.02
C GLY A 9 -4.33 6.59 15.46
N GLY A 10 -4.43 5.38 16.01
CA GLY A 10 -3.34 4.52 16.49
C GLY A 10 -2.88 3.47 15.48
N GLY A 11 -3.03 3.76 14.17
CA GLY A 11 -2.43 2.95 13.10
C GLY A 11 -0.92 3.17 13.00
N VAL A 12 -0.25 2.47 12.09
CA VAL A 12 1.21 2.56 11.90
C VAL A 12 1.68 4.02 11.75
N SER A 13 0.97 4.84 10.96
CA SER A 13 1.32 6.25 10.75
C SER A 13 1.25 7.08 12.03
N GLY A 14 0.18 6.91 12.83
CA GLY A 14 0.01 7.64 14.09
C GLY A 14 1.01 7.21 15.14
N LEU A 15 1.30 5.91 15.25
CA LEU A 15 2.29 5.37 16.17
C LEU A 15 3.72 5.80 15.79
N ALA A 16 4.06 5.78 14.49
CA ALA A 16 5.36 6.27 14.02
C ALA A 16 5.53 7.78 14.29
N ALA A 17 4.50 8.58 14.03
CA ALA A 17 4.53 10.01 14.37
C ALA A 17 4.70 10.22 15.87
N ALA A 18 3.98 9.48 16.71
CA ALA A 18 4.12 9.55 18.17
C ALA A 18 5.55 9.20 18.62
N TYR A 19 6.12 8.13 18.07
CA TYR A 19 7.50 7.74 18.36
C TYR A 19 8.48 8.88 18.08
N HIS A 20 8.50 9.43 16.88
CA HIS A 20 9.45 10.49 16.50
C HIS A 20 9.26 11.78 17.30
N LEU A 21 8.02 12.18 17.56
CA LEU A 21 7.71 13.37 18.35
C LEU A 21 8.12 13.19 19.82
N THR A 22 7.92 12.00 20.38
CA THR A 22 8.34 11.69 21.74
C THR A 22 9.87 11.69 21.85
N GLN A 23 10.59 11.14 20.88
CA GLN A 23 12.06 11.21 20.82
C GLN A 23 12.57 12.66 20.72
N SER A 24 11.76 13.57 20.17
CA SER A 24 12.05 15.01 20.13
C SER A 24 11.68 15.76 21.40
N GLY A 25 11.28 15.07 22.46
CA GLY A 25 10.95 15.65 23.77
C GLY A 25 9.56 16.30 23.86
N LEU A 26 8.67 16.09 22.88
CA LEU A 26 7.32 16.62 22.90
C LEU A 26 6.39 15.72 23.74
N ARG A 27 5.43 16.34 24.42
CA ARG A 27 4.36 15.63 25.12
C ARG A 27 3.28 15.26 24.11
N VAL A 28 3.12 13.96 23.87
CA VAL A 28 2.23 13.41 22.84
C VAL A 28 1.15 12.55 23.47
N ILE A 29 0.00 12.50 22.87
CA ILE A 29 -1.04 11.50 23.14
C ILE A 29 -1.58 10.99 21.81
N VAL A 30 -1.72 9.68 21.70
CA VAL A 30 -2.42 8.98 20.60
C VAL A 30 -3.79 8.54 21.08
N MET A 31 -4.82 8.86 20.32
CA MET A 31 -6.20 8.43 20.60
C MET A 31 -6.63 7.44 19.52
N GLU A 32 -6.85 6.22 19.91
CA GLU A 32 -7.28 5.11 19.04
C GLU A 32 -8.70 4.65 19.45
N ARG A 33 -9.60 4.56 18.48
CA ARG A 33 -11.01 4.19 18.72
C ARG A 33 -11.18 2.71 19.09
N GLN A 34 -10.34 1.84 18.52
CA GLN A 34 -10.39 0.41 18.78
C GLN A 34 -9.80 0.07 20.14
N ALA A 35 -10.09 -1.12 20.64
CA ALA A 35 -9.51 -1.65 21.88
C ALA A 35 -8.02 -2.00 21.73
N ARG A 36 -7.49 -2.01 20.51
CA ARG A 36 -6.08 -2.22 20.18
C ARG A 36 -5.54 -1.14 19.27
N ALA A 37 -4.25 -0.87 19.32
CA ALA A 37 -3.54 -0.10 18.33
C ALA A 37 -3.11 -0.96 17.13
N GLY A 38 -2.56 -0.33 16.07
CA GLY A 38 -2.06 -0.98 14.87
C GLY A 38 -2.91 -0.74 13.63
N GLY A 39 -4.17 -0.31 13.80
CA GLY A 39 -5.09 -0.06 12.69
C GLY A 39 -5.29 -1.32 11.84
N ASN A 40 -5.06 -1.22 10.52
CA ASN A 40 -5.21 -2.34 9.59
C ASN A 40 -4.01 -3.32 9.62
N ALA A 41 -2.87 -2.96 10.18
CA ALA A 41 -1.73 -3.85 10.32
C ALA A 41 -1.92 -4.70 11.59
N PHE A 42 -2.62 -5.81 11.42
CA PHE A 42 -2.96 -6.74 12.48
C PHE A 42 -2.74 -8.17 12.00
N SER A 43 -1.94 -8.91 12.77
CA SER A 43 -1.62 -10.31 12.52
C SER A 43 -2.13 -11.16 13.69
N GLU A 44 -2.65 -12.32 13.40
CA GLU A 44 -3.22 -13.25 14.38
C GLU A 44 -2.81 -14.68 14.05
N ARG A 45 -2.54 -15.50 15.07
CA ARG A 45 -2.30 -16.93 14.88
C ARG A 45 -3.51 -17.73 15.35
N ILE A 46 -4.10 -18.50 14.43
CA ILE A 46 -5.22 -19.42 14.71
C ILE A 46 -4.84 -20.78 14.14
N ASP A 47 -4.93 -21.82 14.97
CA ASP A 47 -4.64 -23.21 14.60
C ASP A 47 -3.28 -23.40 13.88
N GLY A 48 -2.29 -22.62 14.26
CA GLY A 48 -0.93 -22.64 13.67
C GLY A 48 -0.76 -21.79 12.41
N PHE A 49 -1.83 -21.26 11.83
CA PHE A 49 -1.79 -20.35 10.69
C PHE A 49 -1.56 -18.90 11.16
N LEU A 50 -0.67 -18.18 10.48
CA LEU A 50 -0.52 -16.75 10.64
C LEU A 50 -1.47 -16.04 9.66
N MET A 51 -2.42 -15.28 10.20
CA MET A 51 -3.43 -14.56 9.43
C MET A 51 -3.17 -13.07 9.49
N GLU A 52 -3.08 -12.43 8.32
CA GLU A 52 -2.93 -10.98 8.19
C GLU A 52 -4.29 -10.34 7.89
N HIS A 53 -4.82 -9.55 8.80
CA HIS A 53 -6.13 -8.90 8.67
C HIS A 53 -6.12 -7.65 7.78
N GLY A 54 -4.98 -7.35 7.16
CA GLY A 54 -4.79 -6.20 6.28
C GLY A 54 -3.59 -6.42 5.37
N PRO A 55 -2.58 -5.53 5.40
CA PRO A 55 -1.36 -5.73 4.63
C PRO A 55 -0.62 -6.98 5.13
N SER A 56 -0.08 -7.75 4.18
CA SER A 56 0.72 -8.95 4.49
C SER A 56 2.22 -8.72 4.32
N THR A 57 2.59 -7.61 3.71
CA THR A 57 3.99 -7.30 3.39
C THR A 57 4.31 -5.82 3.56
N VAL A 58 5.58 -5.54 3.74
CA VAL A 58 6.16 -4.20 3.76
C VAL A 58 7.22 -4.10 2.67
N ALA A 59 7.38 -2.92 2.07
CA ALA A 59 8.45 -2.66 1.12
C ALA A 59 9.80 -2.54 1.86
N GLY A 60 10.66 -3.54 1.71
CA GLY A 60 11.98 -3.60 2.37
C GLY A 60 13.04 -2.65 1.80
N ASN A 61 12.65 -1.74 0.91
CA ASN A 61 13.47 -0.65 0.40
C ASN A 61 13.09 0.73 0.99
N SER A 62 12.29 0.76 2.06
CA SER A 62 12.05 1.96 2.85
C SER A 62 13.04 2.00 4.00
N ASP A 63 14.01 2.93 3.91
CA ASP A 63 15.03 3.12 4.95
C ASP A 63 14.39 3.52 6.28
N GLU A 64 13.29 4.31 6.22
CA GLU A 64 12.55 4.75 7.40
C GLU A 64 11.86 3.58 8.12
N ALA A 65 11.20 2.71 7.36
CA ALA A 65 10.54 1.53 7.92
C ALA A 65 11.57 0.57 8.54
N MET A 66 12.74 0.41 7.88
CA MET A 66 13.84 -0.41 8.40
C MET A 66 14.46 0.19 9.66
N ALA A 67 14.68 1.50 9.68
CA ALA A 67 15.20 2.19 10.87
C ALA A 67 14.24 2.05 12.05
N LEU A 68 12.94 2.19 11.82
CA LEU A 68 11.91 2.03 12.84
C LEU A 68 11.82 0.58 13.34
N SER A 69 11.87 -0.39 12.43
CA SER A 69 11.92 -1.83 12.78
C SER A 69 13.12 -2.14 13.67
N LYS A 70 14.30 -1.63 13.32
CA LYS A 70 15.53 -1.79 14.11
C LYS A 70 15.43 -1.11 15.48
N ALA A 71 14.88 0.10 15.53
CA ALA A 71 14.67 0.82 16.79
C ALA A 71 13.73 0.06 17.75
N MET A 72 12.81 -0.74 17.20
CA MET A 72 11.91 -1.62 17.97
C MET A 72 12.49 -3.02 18.23
N GLY A 73 13.75 -3.29 17.83
CA GLY A 73 14.38 -4.60 18.05
C GLY A 73 13.83 -5.73 17.16
N LEU A 74 13.17 -5.39 16.07
CA LEU A 74 12.52 -6.36 15.17
C LEU A 74 13.39 -6.81 14.00
N ASP A 75 14.61 -6.33 13.88
CA ASP A 75 15.55 -6.63 12.81
C ASP A 75 15.94 -8.11 12.73
N THR A 76 16.01 -8.81 13.86
CA THR A 76 16.29 -10.26 13.93
C THR A 76 15.11 -11.13 13.53
N ASN A 77 13.90 -10.57 13.46
CA ASN A 77 12.66 -11.28 13.16
C ASN A 77 12.17 -11.03 11.71
N LEU A 78 13.00 -10.35 10.90
CA LEU A 78 12.68 -10.08 9.50
C LEU A 78 12.59 -11.36 8.68
N CYS A 79 11.54 -11.46 7.88
CA CYS A 79 11.36 -12.48 6.87
C CYS A 79 11.41 -11.83 5.49
N HIS A 80 12.25 -12.37 4.62
CA HIS A 80 12.29 -12.01 3.20
C HIS A 80 11.45 -12.99 2.40
N LEU A 81 11.03 -12.57 1.20
CA LEU A 81 10.34 -13.50 0.30
C LEU A 81 11.15 -14.76 0.10
N GLY A 82 10.45 -15.89 0.12
CA GLY A 82 11.04 -17.20 -0.13
C GLY A 82 11.65 -17.35 -1.54
N ASP A 83 12.62 -18.24 -1.67
CA ASP A 83 13.31 -18.50 -2.93
C ASP A 83 12.44 -19.31 -3.93
N GLY A 84 11.27 -19.80 -3.50
CA GLY A 84 10.36 -20.60 -4.31
C GLY A 84 9.52 -19.83 -5.35
N ILE A 85 9.82 -18.56 -5.58
CA ILE A 85 9.06 -17.70 -6.50
C ILE A 85 9.71 -17.74 -7.88
N GLU A 86 9.15 -18.55 -8.77
CA GLU A 86 9.68 -18.74 -10.13
C GLU A 86 8.93 -17.91 -11.17
N GLN A 87 7.65 -17.63 -10.94
CA GLN A 87 6.78 -16.96 -11.90
C GLN A 87 5.70 -16.10 -11.22
N ARG A 88 4.91 -15.43 -12.04
CA ARG A 88 3.73 -14.66 -11.61
C ARG A 88 2.52 -15.17 -12.37
N TYR A 89 1.41 -15.37 -11.67
CA TYR A 89 0.19 -15.82 -12.31
C TYR A 89 -0.78 -14.67 -12.56
N LEU A 90 -1.36 -14.67 -13.75
CA LEU A 90 -2.49 -13.84 -14.11
C LEU A 90 -3.61 -14.74 -14.63
N LEU A 91 -4.83 -14.46 -14.20
CA LEU A 91 -6.02 -15.15 -14.69
C LEU A 91 -6.40 -14.61 -16.08
N LYS A 92 -6.77 -15.49 -16.99
CA LYS A 92 -7.33 -15.14 -18.29
C LYS A 92 -8.19 -16.29 -18.80
N ASP A 93 -9.42 -15.99 -19.22
CA ASP A 93 -10.40 -16.97 -19.71
C ASP A 93 -10.61 -18.14 -18.71
N GLY A 94 -10.60 -17.84 -17.40
CA GLY A 94 -10.74 -18.80 -16.31
C GLY A 94 -9.50 -19.69 -16.09
N ILE A 95 -8.38 -19.45 -16.77
CA ILE A 95 -7.14 -20.25 -16.66
C ILE A 95 -6.01 -19.40 -16.06
N LEU A 96 -5.25 -19.99 -15.15
CA LEU A 96 -4.04 -19.38 -14.59
C LEU A 96 -2.87 -19.48 -15.58
N HIS A 97 -2.37 -18.36 -16.02
CA HIS A 97 -1.21 -18.25 -16.88
C HIS A 97 0.04 -17.91 -16.07
N GLY A 98 0.98 -18.84 -15.99
CA GLY A 98 2.29 -18.60 -15.38
C GLY A 98 3.17 -17.75 -16.31
N ILE A 99 3.61 -16.61 -15.80
CA ILE A 99 4.44 -15.66 -16.52
C ILE A 99 5.83 -15.67 -15.88
N PRO A 100 6.87 -16.14 -16.59
CA PRO A 100 8.24 -16.13 -16.09
C PRO A 100 8.69 -14.72 -15.70
N LEU A 101 9.54 -14.64 -14.68
CA LEU A 101 10.10 -13.37 -14.23
C LEU A 101 10.99 -12.75 -15.31
N GLY A 102 10.75 -11.49 -15.61
CA GLY A 102 11.55 -10.71 -16.55
C GLY A 102 10.90 -10.42 -17.91
N PRO A 103 11.36 -9.38 -18.60
CA PRO A 103 10.71 -8.86 -19.83
C PRO A 103 10.65 -9.85 -20.97
N LEU A 104 11.72 -10.62 -21.19
CA LEU A 104 11.76 -11.62 -22.26
C LEU A 104 10.83 -12.81 -21.98
N GLY A 105 10.74 -13.25 -20.72
CA GLY A 105 9.80 -14.26 -20.29
C GLY A 105 8.36 -13.82 -20.53
N PHE A 106 8.04 -12.59 -20.18
CA PHE A 106 6.72 -12.01 -20.40
C PHE A 106 6.33 -11.99 -21.90
N VAL A 107 7.22 -11.48 -22.76
CA VAL A 107 6.97 -11.45 -24.22
C VAL A 107 6.76 -12.84 -24.81
N ARG A 108 7.47 -13.86 -24.29
CA ARG A 108 7.38 -15.25 -24.75
C ARG A 108 6.21 -16.04 -24.16
N SER A 109 5.64 -15.58 -23.06
CA SER A 109 4.60 -16.33 -22.34
C SER A 109 3.33 -16.59 -23.14
N GLY A 110 3.09 -15.83 -24.22
CA GLY A 110 1.86 -15.94 -25.00
C GLY A 110 0.62 -15.39 -24.31
N TYR A 111 0.75 -14.78 -23.15
CA TYR A 111 -0.35 -14.19 -22.37
C TYR A 111 -1.06 -13.07 -23.14
N LEU A 112 -0.30 -12.18 -23.78
CA LEU A 112 -0.83 -11.21 -24.72
C LEU A 112 -0.89 -11.82 -26.14
N SER A 113 -1.85 -11.36 -26.94
CA SER A 113 -1.93 -11.67 -28.36
C SER A 113 -0.67 -11.25 -29.10
N ILE A 114 -0.45 -11.75 -30.32
CA ILE A 114 0.69 -11.33 -31.16
C ILE A 114 0.62 -9.82 -31.40
N GLY A 115 -0.58 -9.28 -31.69
CA GLY A 115 -0.80 -7.84 -31.89
C GLY A 115 -0.49 -7.03 -30.62
N GLY A 116 -0.93 -7.49 -29.44
CA GLY A 116 -0.65 -6.86 -28.18
C GLY A 116 0.84 -6.82 -27.85
N ARG A 117 1.56 -7.92 -28.08
CA ARG A 117 3.01 -7.98 -27.89
C ARG A 117 3.75 -7.02 -28.83
N LEU A 118 3.41 -7.01 -30.13
CA LEU A 118 4.00 -6.08 -31.09
C LEU A 118 3.71 -4.62 -30.71
N ARG A 119 2.48 -4.33 -30.29
CA ARG A 119 2.08 -2.98 -29.84
C ARG A 119 2.88 -2.56 -28.59
N MET A 120 3.05 -3.43 -27.62
CA MET A 120 3.86 -3.17 -26.43
C MET A 120 5.34 -2.96 -26.78
N MET A 121 5.90 -3.78 -27.66
CA MET A 121 7.30 -3.66 -28.11
C MET A 121 7.55 -2.40 -28.94
N ALA A 122 6.55 -1.84 -29.60
CA ALA A 122 6.64 -0.57 -30.32
C ALA A 122 6.66 0.65 -29.40
N GLU A 123 6.54 0.48 -28.07
CA GLU A 123 6.54 1.58 -27.10
C GLU A 123 7.69 2.59 -27.28
N PRO A 124 8.96 2.17 -27.52
CA PRO A 124 10.06 3.11 -27.69
C PRO A 124 9.97 4.01 -28.93
N LEU A 125 9.14 3.64 -29.88
CA LEU A 125 8.95 4.41 -31.12
C LEU A 125 7.86 5.50 -31.00
N LEU A 126 7.14 5.51 -29.88
CA LEU A 126 6.05 6.44 -29.66
C LEU A 126 6.58 7.80 -29.17
N ARG A 127 5.99 8.87 -29.70
CA ARG A 127 6.30 10.23 -29.21
C ARG A 127 5.81 10.39 -27.77
N ARG A 128 6.62 11.07 -26.96
CA ARG A 128 6.20 11.47 -25.62
C ARG A 128 5.05 12.47 -25.70
N ARG A 129 4.16 12.42 -24.72
CA ARG A 129 3.15 13.46 -24.52
C ARG A 129 3.80 14.65 -23.79
N PRO A 130 3.62 15.90 -24.25
CA PRO A 130 3.99 17.06 -23.45
C PRO A 130 3.23 17.01 -22.10
N GLN A 131 3.90 17.36 -21.02
CA GLN A 131 3.24 17.48 -19.72
C GLN A 131 2.30 18.69 -19.80
N ILE A 132 1.03 18.47 -19.45
CA ILE A 132 0.03 19.53 -19.37
C ILE A 132 -0.20 19.79 -17.89
N ASP A 133 0.14 20.98 -17.43
CA ASP A 133 -0.09 21.37 -16.04
C ASP A 133 -1.60 21.36 -15.74
N GLY A 134 -1.95 20.73 -14.61
CA GLY A 134 -3.30 20.75 -14.06
C GLY A 134 -4.24 19.60 -14.46
N ASP A 135 -3.83 18.70 -15.37
CA ASP A 135 -4.62 17.52 -15.75
C ASP A 135 -3.80 16.23 -15.59
N PRO A 136 -3.86 15.56 -14.45
CA PRO A 136 -3.10 14.33 -14.21
C PRO A 136 -3.59 13.20 -15.13
N GLU A 137 -2.66 12.60 -15.89
CA GLU A 137 -2.97 11.46 -16.75
C GLU A 137 -3.30 10.23 -15.90
N THR A 138 -4.41 9.53 -16.18
CA THR A 138 -4.76 8.29 -15.48
C THR A 138 -3.83 7.13 -15.88
N VAL A 139 -3.73 6.11 -15.02
CA VAL A 139 -2.97 4.89 -15.35
C VAL A 139 -3.49 4.25 -16.63
N THR A 140 -4.82 4.18 -16.80
CA THR A 140 -5.43 3.66 -18.04
C THR A 140 -5.01 4.45 -19.26
N ALA A 141 -5.12 5.78 -19.22
CA ALA A 141 -4.77 6.64 -20.37
C ALA A 141 -3.29 6.49 -20.73
N PHE A 142 -2.41 6.59 -19.74
CA PHE A 142 -0.97 6.44 -19.91
C PHE A 142 -0.60 5.07 -20.49
N CYS A 143 -1.04 3.99 -19.85
CA CYS A 143 -0.66 2.64 -20.26
C CYS A 143 -1.23 2.25 -21.62
N THR A 144 -2.47 2.66 -21.93
CA THR A 144 -3.08 2.42 -23.24
C THR A 144 -2.31 3.15 -24.34
N ARG A 145 -1.94 4.38 -24.10
CA ARG A 145 -1.15 5.19 -25.03
C ARG A 145 0.25 4.61 -25.23
N ARG A 146 0.92 4.17 -24.17
CA ARG A 146 2.30 3.66 -24.25
C ARG A 146 2.38 2.19 -24.66
N PHE A 147 1.64 1.32 -24.02
CA PHE A 147 1.76 -0.13 -24.17
C PHE A 147 0.62 -0.79 -24.96
N GLY A 148 -0.50 -0.10 -25.11
CA GLY A 148 -1.69 -0.60 -25.80
C GLY A 148 -2.76 -1.12 -24.83
N ARG A 149 -3.99 -1.20 -25.37
CA ARG A 149 -5.19 -1.53 -24.60
C ARG A 149 -5.11 -2.90 -23.95
N GLU A 150 -4.71 -3.92 -24.68
CA GLU A 150 -4.63 -5.30 -24.18
C GLU A 150 -3.67 -5.43 -22.97
N PHE A 151 -2.50 -4.75 -23.04
CA PHE A 151 -1.59 -4.70 -21.90
C PHE A 151 -2.22 -3.98 -20.69
N THR A 152 -2.95 -2.92 -20.93
CA THR A 152 -3.61 -2.15 -19.86
C THR A 152 -4.68 -3.01 -19.18
N GLU A 153 -5.54 -3.66 -19.93
CA GLU A 153 -6.65 -4.46 -19.40
C GLU A 153 -6.19 -5.78 -18.74
N LEU A 154 -5.19 -6.44 -19.29
CA LEU A 154 -4.78 -7.76 -18.83
C LEU A 154 -3.60 -7.73 -17.82
N VAL A 155 -2.83 -6.64 -17.75
CA VAL A 155 -1.65 -6.55 -16.89
C VAL A 155 -1.75 -5.42 -15.88
N MET A 156 -2.06 -4.21 -16.34
CA MET A 156 -2.09 -3.06 -15.44
C MET A 156 -3.34 -3.01 -14.57
N ASP A 157 -4.49 -3.38 -15.12
CA ASP A 157 -5.74 -3.46 -14.36
C ASP A 157 -5.63 -4.42 -13.16
N PRO A 158 -5.26 -5.71 -13.33
CA PRO A 158 -5.10 -6.59 -12.18
C PRO A 158 -3.97 -6.17 -11.24
N LEU A 159 -2.90 -5.55 -11.74
CA LEU A 159 -1.82 -5.04 -10.89
C LEU A 159 -2.30 -3.89 -9.99
N VAL A 160 -3.06 -2.97 -10.55
CA VAL A 160 -3.65 -1.85 -9.80
C VAL A 160 -4.69 -2.36 -8.80
N GLY A 161 -5.60 -3.23 -9.25
CA GLY A 161 -6.60 -3.85 -8.38
C GLY A 161 -6.00 -4.60 -7.20
N GLY A 162 -4.93 -5.37 -7.44
CA GLY A 162 -4.25 -6.16 -6.40
C GLY A 162 -3.41 -5.34 -5.42
N ILE A 163 -2.86 -4.20 -5.83
CA ILE A 163 -1.99 -3.36 -4.98
C ILE A 163 -2.79 -2.25 -4.28
N TYR A 164 -3.68 -1.58 -5.00
CA TYR A 164 -4.37 -0.37 -4.54
C TYR A 164 -5.85 -0.59 -4.26
N ALA A 165 -6.40 -1.77 -4.55
CA ALA A 165 -7.85 -2.05 -4.50
C ALA A 165 -8.70 -1.01 -5.25
N GLY A 166 -8.10 -0.35 -6.24
CA GLY A 166 -8.68 0.73 -7.03
C GLY A 166 -8.75 0.38 -8.52
N ARG A 167 -9.28 1.29 -9.31
CA ARG A 167 -9.35 1.16 -10.77
C ARG A 167 -8.26 2.00 -11.42
N PRO A 168 -7.63 1.53 -12.51
CA PRO A 168 -6.62 2.31 -13.22
C PRO A 168 -7.15 3.64 -13.80
N ASP A 169 -8.48 3.73 -14.02
CA ASP A 169 -9.15 4.96 -14.48
C ASP A 169 -9.18 6.06 -13.42
N ASP A 170 -9.17 5.69 -12.15
CA ASP A 170 -9.33 6.61 -11.01
C ASP A 170 -7.99 7.05 -10.41
N LEU A 171 -6.88 6.45 -10.85
CA LEU A 171 -5.55 6.68 -10.28
C LEU A 171 -4.64 7.42 -11.26
N SER A 172 -3.95 8.46 -10.77
CA SER A 172 -2.93 9.19 -11.54
C SER A 172 -1.67 8.35 -11.69
N ILE A 173 -1.10 8.35 -12.91
CA ILE A 173 0.18 7.68 -13.18
C ILE A 173 1.32 8.26 -12.35
N ASP A 174 1.33 9.58 -12.14
CA ASP A 174 2.35 10.28 -11.36
C ASP A 174 2.31 9.88 -9.88
N ALA A 175 1.11 9.58 -9.35
CA ALA A 175 0.95 9.18 -7.97
C ALA A 175 1.34 7.72 -7.71
N VAL A 176 0.97 6.79 -8.61
CA VAL A 176 1.12 5.34 -8.34
C VAL A 176 2.31 4.71 -9.06
N PHE A 177 2.68 5.22 -10.23
CA PHE A 177 3.80 4.74 -11.04
C PHE A 177 4.68 5.90 -11.52
N SER A 178 5.03 6.83 -10.62
CA SER A 178 5.81 8.04 -10.91
C SER A 178 7.07 7.79 -11.75
N LYS A 179 7.72 6.63 -11.57
CA LYS A 179 8.88 6.24 -12.37
C LYS A 179 8.56 6.02 -13.85
N PHE A 180 7.35 5.58 -14.19
CA PHE A 180 6.96 5.44 -15.60
C PHE A 180 6.80 6.81 -16.27
N ALA A 181 6.16 7.74 -15.56
CA ALA A 181 6.04 9.13 -16.02
C ALA A 181 7.42 9.80 -16.14
N GLU A 182 8.28 9.67 -15.13
CA GLU A 182 9.66 10.16 -15.15
C GLU A 182 10.46 9.60 -16.34
N PHE A 183 10.38 8.29 -16.59
CA PHE A 183 11.08 7.65 -17.70
C PHE A 183 10.62 8.18 -19.06
N GLU A 184 9.32 8.38 -19.24
CA GLU A 184 8.81 9.01 -20.46
C GLU A 184 9.32 10.44 -20.61
N GLN A 185 9.30 11.23 -19.53
CA GLN A 185 9.74 12.64 -19.59
C GLN A 185 11.24 12.77 -19.84
N VAL A 186 12.06 11.96 -19.20
CA VAL A 186 13.53 12.06 -19.29
C VAL A 186 14.07 11.36 -20.54
N HIS A 187 13.55 10.18 -20.87
CA HIS A 187 14.10 9.33 -21.94
C HIS A 187 13.19 9.24 -23.18
N GLY A 188 12.01 9.88 -23.16
CA GLY A 188 11.02 9.81 -24.23
C GLY A 188 10.24 8.48 -24.29
N SER A 189 10.62 7.49 -23.47
CA SER A 189 10.08 6.13 -23.45
C SER A 189 10.28 5.48 -22.10
N VAL A 190 9.28 4.77 -21.63
CA VAL A 190 9.39 3.96 -20.41
C VAL A 190 10.44 2.86 -20.57
N THR A 191 10.42 2.16 -21.71
CA THR A 191 11.38 1.08 -22.01
C THR A 191 12.81 1.59 -22.04
N GLN A 192 13.07 2.75 -22.68
CA GLN A 192 14.40 3.36 -22.72
C GLN A 192 14.85 3.79 -21.33
N GLY A 193 13.96 4.38 -20.54
CA GLY A 193 14.26 4.76 -19.16
C GLY A 193 14.61 3.55 -18.28
N MET A 194 13.87 2.45 -18.41
CA MET A 194 14.17 1.19 -17.72
C MET A 194 15.54 0.63 -18.11
N LEU A 195 15.90 0.68 -19.40
CA LEU A 195 17.20 0.21 -19.89
C LEU A 195 18.34 1.12 -19.40
N ALA A 196 18.13 2.44 -19.38
CA ALA A 196 19.11 3.38 -18.85
C ALA A 196 19.34 3.15 -17.35
N ALA A 197 18.28 3.05 -16.55
CA ALA A 197 18.38 2.75 -15.13
C ALA A 197 19.14 1.44 -14.85
N ARG A 198 18.93 0.41 -15.68
CA ARG A 198 19.64 -0.87 -15.56
C ARG A 198 21.14 -0.73 -15.90
N ARG A 199 21.50 0.08 -16.91
CA ARG A 199 22.92 0.36 -17.28
C ARG A 199 23.64 1.12 -16.17
N ASP A 200 22.97 2.05 -15.52
CA ASP A 200 23.50 2.84 -14.41
C ASP A 200 23.63 2.04 -13.10
N GLY A 201 23.35 0.74 -13.12
CA GLY A 201 23.38 -0.10 -11.92
C GLY A 201 22.28 0.25 -10.93
N LYS A 202 21.39 1.18 -11.25
CA LYS A 202 20.20 1.48 -10.49
C LYS A 202 19.27 0.26 -10.66
N ARG A 203 19.28 -0.61 -9.64
CA ARG A 203 18.29 -1.67 -9.60
C ARG A 203 16.92 -0.99 -9.67
N MET A 204 16.11 -1.38 -10.67
CA MET A 204 14.70 -1.06 -10.62
C MET A 204 14.24 -1.35 -9.19
N PRO A 205 13.52 -0.46 -8.54
CA PRO A 205 12.97 -0.75 -7.24
C PRO A 205 11.96 -1.88 -7.39
N GLY A 206 12.47 -3.10 -7.53
CA GLY A 206 11.71 -4.28 -7.18
C GLY A 206 11.43 -4.06 -5.71
N ARG A 207 10.18 -3.87 -5.35
CA ARG A 207 9.79 -3.87 -3.95
C ARG A 207 10.29 -5.20 -3.41
N ARG A 208 11.39 -5.18 -2.65
CA ARG A 208 11.75 -6.31 -1.82
C ARG A 208 10.67 -6.40 -0.77
N LEU A 209 9.70 -7.24 -1.02
CA LEU A 209 8.65 -7.48 -0.06
C LEU A 209 9.27 -8.25 1.10
N MET A 210 8.87 -7.86 2.29
CA MET A 210 9.30 -8.48 3.54
C MET A 210 8.16 -8.46 4.55
N SER A 211 8.32 -9.23 5.59
CA SER A 211 7.44 -9.24 6.76
C SER A 211 8.27 -9.54 8.01
N TRP A 212 7.62 -9.80 9.12
CA TRP A 212 8.23 -10.34 10.33
C TRP A 212 7.66 -11.73 10.61
N ARG A 213 8.37 -12.55 11.39
CA ARG A 213 7.95 -13.94 11.71
C ARG A 213 6.55 -14.03 12.34
N ASP A 214 6.14 -12.99 13.05
CA ASP A 214 4.82 -12.89 13.66
C ASP A 214 3.88 -11.93 12.91
N GLY A 215 4.22 -11.64 11.66
CA GLY A 215 3.42 -10.84 10.74
C GLY A 215 3.67 -9.35 10.82
N VAL A 216 2.99 -8.62 9.92
CA VAL A 216 3.12 -7.15 9.76
C VAL A 216 2.65 -6.41 11.03
N GLY A 217 1.76 -7.03 11.81
CA GLY A 217 1.32 -6.51 13.10
C GLY A 217 2.42 -6.35 14.15
N SER A 218 3.59 -7.00 13.96
CA SER A 218 4.73 -6.90 14.89
C SER A 218 5.21 -5.46 15.08
N LEU A 219 5.32 -4.68 14.00
CA LEU A 219 5.81 -3.30 14.08
C LEU A 219 4.88 -2.37 14.88
N PRO A 220 3.57 -2.26 14.57
CA PRO A 220 2.69 -1.42 15.37
C PRO A 220 2.50 -1.92 16.81
N THR A 221 2.60 -3.22 17.06
CA THR A 221 2.56 -3.78 18.41
C THR A 221 3.76 -3.29 19.22
N ALA A 222 4.97 -3.47 18.71
CA ALA A 222 6.19 -3.01 19.37
C ALA A 222 6.21 -1.49 19.59
N LEU A 223 5.73 -0.70 18.61
CA LEU A 223 5.58 0.76 18.77
C LEU A 223 4.58 1.11 19.88
N SER A 224 3.45 0.42 19.95
CA SER A 224 2.43 0.65 20.95
C SER A 224 2.94 0.29 22.36
N GLU A 225 3.66 -0.81 22.49
CA GLU A 225 4.30 -1.23 23.74
C GLU A 225 5.37 -0.22 24.18
N PHE A 226 6.23 0.25 23.27
CA PHE A 226 7.24 1.27 23.54
C PHE A 226 6.62 2.58 24.02
N LEU A 227 5.52 3.02 23.40
CA LEU A 227 4.83 4.26 23.74
C LEU A 227 3.99 4.14 25.03
N GLY A 228 3.56 2.95 25.38
CA GLY A 228 2.83 2.68 26.63
C GLY A 228 1.59 3.55 26.81
N GLU A 229 1.50 4.26 27.95
CA GLU A 229 0.34 5.10 28.31
C GLU A 229 0.08 6.30 27.38
N ILE A 230 1.01 6.62 26.49
CA ILE A 230 0.82 7.64 25.44
C ILE A 230 -0.28 7.19 24.50
N VAL A 231 -0.43 5.87 24.29
CA VAL A 231 -1.47 5.30 23.40
C VAL A 231 -2.73 4.98 24.18
N ARG A 232 -3.78 5.75 23.95
CA ARG A 232 -5.09 5.54 24.55
C ARG A 232 -6.01 4.83 23.59
N THR A 233 -6.25 3.56 23.84
CA THR A 233 -7.22 2.74 23.12
C THR A 233 -8.65 2.95 23.65
N GLY A 234 -9.68 2.60 22.87
CA GLY A 234 -11.08 2.89 23.21
C GLY A 234 -11.42 4.40 23.25
N ALA A 235 -10.52 5.25 22.76
CA ALA A 235 -10.62 6.71 22.79
C ALA A 235 -11.11 7.26 21.44
N THR A 236 -12.40 7.14 21.15
CA THR A 236 -12.99 7.68 19.92
C THR A 236 -13.06 9.19 20.00
N VAL A 237 -12.32 9.89 19.13
CA VAL A 237 -12.43 11.36 18.96
C VAL A 237 -13.70 11.68 18.20
N ARG A 238 -14.51 12.58 18.76
CA ARG A 238 -15.78 13.01 18.16
C ARG A 238 -15.73 14.41 17.56
N GLN A 239 -14.92 15.28 18.16
CA GLN A 239 -14.85 16.66 17.71
C GLN A 239 -13.49 17.26 18.02
N ILE A 240 -13.04 18.15 17.13
CA ILE A 240 -11.90 19.03 17.32
C ILE A 240 -12.40 20.46 17.21
N LYS A 241 -12.00 21.31 18.14
CA LYS A 241 -12.32 22.73 18.15
C LYS A 241 -11.05 23.55 18.23
N ARG A 242 -10.98 24.64 17.51
CA ARG A 242 -9.91 25.63 17.70
C ARG A 242 -10.20 26.45 18.97
N VAL A 243 -9.23 26.55 19.87
CA VAL A 243 -9.35 27.31 21.13
C VAL A 243 -8.07 28.13 21.33
N GLY A 244 -8.18 29.44 21.19
CA GLY A 244 -7.03 30.35 21.19
C GLY A 244 -6.04 29.97 20.08
N THR A 245 -4.78 29.72 20.45
CA THR A 245 -3.72 29.29 19.51
C THR A 245 -3.59 27.78 19.38
N GLY A 246 -4.43 26.99 20.05
CA GLY A 246 -4.40 25.53 20.07
C GLY A 246 -5.75 24.91 19.75
N PHE A 247 -5.93 23.70 20.22
CA PHE A 247 -7.09 22.87 19.95
C PHE A 247 -7.63 22.20 21.22
N SER A 248 -8.93 22.03 21.27
CA SER A 248 -9.63 21.13 22.19
C SER A 248 -10.07 19.89 21.41
N VAL A 249 -9.65 18.73 21.84
CA VAL A 249 -10.00 17.43 21.25
C VAL A 249 -10.95 16.72 22.20
N GLU A 250 -12.18 16.49 21.76
CA GLU A 250 -13.24 15.85 22.55
C GLU A 250 -13.35 14.37 22.20
N THR A 251 -13.26 13.51 23.22
CA THR A 251 -13.42 12.06 23.07
C THR A 251 -14.75 11.59 23.66
N GLN A 252 -15.22 10.43 23.21
CA GLN A 252 -16.48 9.85 23.68
C GLN A 252 -16.42 9.46 25.17
N SER A 253 -15.32 8.93 25.63
CA SER A 253 -15.18 8.26 26.94
C SER A 253 -14.11 8.86 27.85
N HIS A 254 -13.21 9.69 27.32
CA HIS A 254 -12.03 10.20 28.06
C HIS A 254 -12.08 11.73 28.27
N GLY A 255 -13.23 12.37 28.03
CA GLY A 255 -13.39 13.81 28.18
C GLY A 255 -12.64 14.62 27.12
N SER A 256 -12.28 15.87 27.46
CA SER A 256 -11.59 16.80 26.57
C SER A 256 -10.11 16.89 26.90
N LEU A 257 -9.28 17.01 25.85
CA LEU A 257 -7.85 17.21 25.90
C LEU A 257 -7.49 18.51 25.17
N SER A 258 -6.63 19.35 25.77
CA SER A 258 -6.06 20.52 25.10
C SER A 258 -4.74 20.17 24.45
N ALA A 259 -4.53 20.57 23.20
CA ALA A 259 -3.31 20.35 22.44
C ALA A 259 -2.89 21.60 21.69
N LYS A 260 -1.57 21.82 21.53
CA LYS A 260 -1.07 22.93 20.68
C LYS A 260 -1.26 22.59 19.19
N SER A 261 -1.09 21.30 18.84
CA SER A 261 -1.23 20.79 17.47
C SER A 261 -2.00 19.48 17.45
N VAL A 262 -2.64 19.18 16.33
CA VAL A 262 -3.34 17.91 16.10
C VAL A 262 -2.80 17.26 14.81
N ILE A 263 -2.53 15.97 14.86
CA ILE A 263 -2.24 15.13 13.70
C ILE A 263 -3.42 14.21 13.47
N LEU A 264 -3.97 14.23 12.26
CA LEU A 264 -5.01 13.30 11.83
C LEU A 264 -4.35 12.13 11.08
N ALA A 265 -4.25 10.98 11.74
CA ALA A 265 -3.73 9.74 11.20
C ALA A 265 -4.86 8.69 11.06
N ALA A 266 -6.03 9.16 10.67
CA ALA A 266 -7.25 8.38 10.49
C ALA A 266 -7.59 8.24 9.00
N GLN A 267 -8.60 7.41 8.70
CA GLN A 267 -9.13 7.28 7.34
C GLN A 267 -9.65 8.63 6.81
N PRO A 268 -9.57 8.89 5.47
CA PRO A 268 -9.92 10.18 4.89
C PRO A 268 -11.31 10.68 5.26
N HIS A 269 -12.34 9.82 5.24
CA HIS A 269 -13.70 10.18 5.63
C HIS A 269 -13.82 10.58 7.10
N VAL A 270 -13.02 9.98 7.99
CA VAL A 270 -12.98 10.37 9.42
C VAL A 270 -12.28 11.72 9.57
N ALA A 271 -11.17 11.93 8.86
CA ALA A 271 -10.47 13.21 8.84
C ALA A 271 -11.39 14.32 8.32
N ALA A 272 -12.13 14.08 7.24
CA ALA A 272 -13.11 15.02 6.70
C ALA A 272 -14.12 15.45 7.77
N SER A 273 -14.76 14.51 8.44
CA SER A 273 -15.74 14.79 9.49
C SER A 273 -15.16 15.59 10.67
N LEU A 274 -13.92 15.32 11.06
CA LEU A 274 -13.26 16.05 12.15
C LEU A 274 -12.82 17.46 11.74
N LEU A 275 -12.59 17.70 10.45
CA LEU A 275 -12.18 18.99 9.89
C LEU A 275 -13.36 19.94 9.61
N GLU A 276 -14.59 19.47 9.43
CA GLU A 276 -15.75 20.24 8.96
C GLU A 276 -15.91 21.62 9.64
N LYS A 277 -15.63 21.71 10.96
CA LYS A 277 -15.83 22.94 11.76
C LYS A 277 -14.57 23.78 11.94
N ILE A 278 -13.42 23.31 11.47
CA ILE A 278 -12.13 24.00 11.70
C ILE A 278 -11.39 24.32 10.40
N ASP A 279 -11.65 23.56 9.34
CA ASP A 279 -11.06 23.73 8.01
C ASP A 279 -11.97 23.09 6.95
N VAL A 280 -12.88 23.88 6.39
CA VAL A 280 -13.87 23.41 5.41
C VAL A 280 -13.19 22.89 4.13
N LEU A 281 -12.17 23.60 3.64
CA LEU A 281 -11.45 23.19 2.43
C LEU A 281 -10.68 21.86 2.65
N GLY A 282 -10.05 21.72 3.81
CA GLY A 282 -9.42 20.48 4.21
C GLY A 282 -10.42 19.33 4.37
N ALA A 283 -11.62 19.59 4.88
CA ALA A 283 -12.69 18.61 4.98
C ALA A 283 -13.18 18.15 3.60
N GLU A 284 -13.41 19.07 2.67
CA GLU A 284 -13.81 18.76 1.30
C GLU A 284 -12.73 17.95 0.57
N ALA A 285 -11.47 18.36 0.67
CA ALA A 285 -10.34 17.66 0.07
C ALA A 285 -10.18 16.23 0.62
N ALA A 286 -10.27 16.06 1.95
CA ALA A 286 -10.21 14.75 2.57
C ALA A 286 -11.42 13.88 2.19
N GLY A 287 -12.62 14.45 2.12
CA GLY A 287 -13.85 13.77 1.72
C GLY A 287 -13.84 13.30 0.26
N ALA A 288 -13.11 13.98 -0.60
CA ALA A 288 -12.94 13.60 -2.01
C ALA A 288 -12.02 12.38 -2.21
N ILE A 289 -11.23 11.99 -1.20
CA ILE A 289 -10.35 10.83 -1.28
C ILE A 289 -11.17 9.55 -1.10
N SER A 290 -11.29 8.77 -2.16
CA SER A 290 -11.92 7.45 -2.11
C SER A 290 -11.02 6.45 -1.38
N ALA A 291 -11.60 5.74 -0.40
CA ALA A 291 -10.96 4.64 0.31
C ALA A 291 -11.87 3.39 0.22
N PRO A 292 -11.75 2.61 -0.87
CA PRO A 292 -12.62 1.47 -1.09
C PRO A 292 -12.43 0.40 0.00
N PRO A 293 -13.50 -0.28 0.42
CA PRO A 293 -13.39 -1.39 1.34
C PRO A 293 -12.69 -2.59 0.69
N LEU A 294 -11.89 -3.30 1.45
CA LEU A 294 -11.24 -4.54 1.05
C LEU A 294 -11.60 -5.65 2.04
N ALA A 295 -12.00 -6.80 1.53
CA ALA A 295 -12.20 -8.00 2.33
C ALA A 295 -11.06 -9.00 2.06
N VAL A 296 -10.54 -9.59 3.12
CA VAL A 296 -9.54 -10.68 3.06
C VAL A 296 -10.17 -11.93 3.63
N VAL A 297 -10.08 -13.04 2.88
CA VAL A 297 -10.57 -14.35 3.30
C VAL A 297 -9.39 -15.30 3.37
N PHE A 298 -9.21 -15.94 4.53
CA PHE A 298 -8.17 -16.96 4.71
C PHE A 298 -8.74 -18.35 4.48
N LEU A 299 -8.00 -19.14 3.71
CA LEU A 299 -8.32 -20.54 3.44
C LEU A 299 -7.11 -21.40 3.78
N GLY A 300 -7.23 -22.22 4.81
CA GLY A 300 -6.21 -23.16 5.23
C GLY A 300 -6.44 -24.54 4.65
N TYR A 301 -5.44 -25.11 3.98
CA TYR A 301 -5.49 -26.44 3.40
C TYR A 301 -4.23 -27.24 3.79
N HIS A 302 -4.40 -28.55 3.92
CA HIS A 302 -3.23 -29.45 3.88
C HIS A 302 -2.58 -29.42 2.50
N ARG A 303 -1.25 -29.49 2.44
CA ARG A 303 -0.52 -29.45 1.17
C ARG A 303 -1.01 -30.49 0.15
N SER A 304 -1.42 -31.67 0.62
CA SER A 304 -1.96 -32.75 -0.21
C SER A 304 -3.32 -32.47 -0.85
N GLN A 305 -4.02 -31.42 -0.42
CA GLN A 305 -5.30 -31.00 -0.99
C GLN A 305 -5.14 -29.98 -2.12
N VAL A 306 -3.91 -29.55 -2.39
CA VAL A 306 -3.61 -28.49 -3.36
C VAL A 306 -2.68 -29.05 -4.44
N ASP A 307 -3.22 -29.30 -5.64
CA ASP A 307 -2.42 -29.84 -6.77
C ASP A 307 -1.51 -28.78 -7.40
N HIS A 308 -1.82 -27.49 -7.22
CA HIS A 308 -1.02 -26.39 -7.76
C HIS A 308 0.37 -26.34 -7.10
N PRO A 309 1.46 -26.09 -7.86
CA PRO A 309 2.83 -26.06 -7.33
C PRO A 309 3.06 -24.98 -6.27
N LEU A 310 2.29 -23.90 -6.26
CA LEU A 310 2.42 -22.73 -5.39
C LEU A 310 3.80 -22.04 -5.53
N ASP A 311 4.34 -21.97 -6.73
CA ASP A 311 5.65 -21.43 -7.09
C ASP A 311 5.63 -19.92 -7.42
N SER A 312 4.69 -19.20 -6.81
CA SER A 312 4.44 -17.76 -7.01
C SER A 312 3.99 -17.11 -5.71
N LEU A 313 3.97 -15.77 -5.73
CA LEU A 313 3.30 -14.97 -4.66
C LEU A 313 1.78 -15.19 -4.62
N GLY A 314 1.20 -15.75 -5.68
CA GLY A 314 -0.23 -15.85 -5.89
C GLY A 314 -0.60 -15.51 -7.32
N PHE A 315 -1.86 -15.16 -7.54
CA PHE A 315 -2.33 -14.68 -8.84
C PHE A 315 -3.17 -13.41 -8.70
N LEU A 316 -3.25 -12.65 -9.80
CA LEU A 316 -4.11 -11.48 -9.91
C LEU A 316 -5.18 -11.74 -10.97
N THR A 317 -6.34 -11.11 -10.78
CA THR A 317 -7.51 -11.28 -11.64
C THR A 317 -7.85 -9.96 -12.34
N PRO A 318 -7.80 -9.90 -13.68
CA PRO A 318 -8.30 -8.75 -14.42
C PRO A 318 -9.80 -8.53 -14.19
N THR A 319 -10.23 -7.27 -14.19
CA THR A 319 -11.66 -6.91 -14.05
C THR A 319 -12.52 -7.55 -15.16
N SER A 320 -11.93 -7.77 -16.36
CA SER A 320 -12.59 -8.43 -17.49
C SER A 320 -13.04 -9.86 -17.23
N GLU A 321 -12.47 -10.54 -16.23
CA GLU A 321 -12.90 -11.90 -15.85
C GLU A 321 -14.24 -11.92 -15.08
N GLY A 322 -14.77 -10.75 -14.67
CA GLY A 322 -16.03 -10.66 -13.92
C GLY A 322 -15.98 -11.30 -12.54
N SER A 323 -14.80 -11.60 -12.01
CA SER A 323 -14.60 -12.20 -10.70
C SER A 323 -14.76 -11.16 -9.58
N ALA A 324 -15.30 -11.58 -8.44
CA ALA A 324 -15.28 -10.79 -7.22
C ALA A 324 -13.89 -10.74 -6.53
N LEU A 325 -12.95 -11.57 -6.99
CA LEU A 325 -11.59 -11.64 -6.45
C LEU A 325 -10.65 -10.73 -7.23
N ASN A 326 -9.94 -9.83 -6.54
CA ASN A 326 -8.83 -9.08 -7.12
C ASN A 326 -7.57 -9.95 -7.30
N GLY A 327 -7.44 -10.99 -6.50
CA GLY A 327 -6.36 -11.96 -6.54
C GLY A 327 -6.32 -12.86 -5.33
N VAL A 328 -5.36 -13.77 -5.32
CA VAL A 328 -5.09 -14.72 -4.23
C VAL A 328 -3.60 -14.68 -3.90
N GLN A 329 -3.26 -14.70 -2.62
CA GLN A 329 -1.88 -14.81 -2.14
C GLN A 329 -1.57 -16.24 -1.70
N PHE A 330 -0.43 -16.76 -2.11
CA PHE A 330 0.08 -18.05 -1.65
C PHE A 330 1.01 -17.83 -0.45
N CYS A 331 0.39 -17.64 0.72
CA CYS A 331 1.12 -17.25 1.93
C CYS A 331 2.25 -18.23 2.30
N SER A 332 2.06 -19.53 2.07
CA SER A 332 3.08 -20.57 2.33
C SER A 332 4.32 -20.49 1.43
N THR A 333 4.24 -19.77 0.31
CA THR A 333 5.39 -19.54 -0.59
C THR A 333 6.05 -18.19 -0.30
N MET A 334 5.31 -17.26 0.24
CA MET A 334 5.82 -15.92 0.48
C MET A 334 6.83 -15.88 1.63
N PHE A 335 6.57 -16.62 2.72
CA PHE A 335 7.36 -16.60 3.96
C PHE A 335 7.49 -17.96 4.62
#